data_a13c737dc427b4d83948f9236266fc09
#
_entry.id   a13c737dc427b4d83948f9236266fc09
#
_cell.length_a   1.000
_cell.length_b   1.000
_cell.length_c   1.000
_cell.angle_alpha   90.00
_cell.angle_beta   90.00
_cell.angle_gamma   90.00
#
_symmetry.space_group_name_H-M   'P 1'
#
loop_
_entity.id
_entity.type
_entity.pdbx_description
1 polymer ?
#
loop_
_entity_poly.entity_id
_entity_poly.type
_entity_poly.pdbx_seq_one_letter_code
_entity_poly.pdbx_strand_id
1 'polypeptide(L)'
;MQVKFWGVRGSTPTPQPENLRYGGNTSCVEMRINGHRYVFDCGTGFRNLGKQIMQESAGQAVYAHIFISHFHWDHIQGIPFFLPLYSNPDNYFFFHSSSRTRGLQRAIEEQMSDPYFPVDMNEMKAHRNFYDIEEDRIAFDDCIVQSMWLNHPQGCLGYRVETDNKVVVYATDNEPGHPVFDKNVRKLAEGADVLIYDAQYTPDEYNTNRKGWGHSTWREAVNIVMESGAKELILFHHDPDHPDASIDAIVTEARNHYPAVRAAAEGMELHL
;
A
#
# COMPACT_ATOMS: atom_id res chain seq x y z
N MET A 1 13.53 -9.78 6.78
CA MET A 1 12.62 -8.73 6.24
C MET A 1 11.70 -8.26 7.36
N GLN A 2 11.50 -6.95 7.51
CA GLN A 2 10.52 -6.36 8.43
C GLN A 2 9.46 -5.62 7.61
N VAL A 3 8.18 -5.79 7.96
CA VAL A 3 7.06 -5.05 7.33
C VAL A 3 6.38 -4.23 8.42
N LYS A 4 6.14 -2.94 8.19
CA LYS A 4 5.47 -2.04 9.14
C LYS A 4 4.35 -1.27 8.45
N PHE A 5 3.20 -1.20 9.12
CA PHE A 5 2.01 -0.52 8.64
C PHE A 5 1.93 0.89 9.24
N TRP A 6 1.88 1.91 8.40
CA TRP A 6 1.80 3.32 8.77
C TRP A 6 0.41 3.92 8.51
N GLY A 7 -0.36 3.27 7.65
CA GLY A 7 -1.74 3.60 7.33
C GLY A 7 -2.41 2.40 6.68
N VAL A 8 -3.66 2.15 7.02
CA VAL A 8 -4.39 0.90 6.71
C VAL A 8 -5.82 1.13 6.19
N ARG A 9 -6.29 2.40 6.20
CA ARG A 9 -7.64 2.76 5.73
C ARG A 9 -7.69 2.98 4.24
N GLY A 10 -8.83 2.68 3.65
CA GLY A 10 -9.19 3.01 2.27
C GLY A 10 -9.90 4.35 2.15
N SER A 11 -9.89 4.90 0.96
CA SER A 11 -10.66 6.04 0.46
C SER A 11 -10.40 7.37 1.17
N THR A 12 -10.43 7.44 2.50
CA THR A 12 -10.26 8.68 3.27
C THR A 12 -9.79 8.41 4.70
N PRO A 13 -8.99 9.30 5.31
CA PRO A 13 -8.58 9.13 6.70
C PRO A 13 -9.76 9.27 7.66
N THR A 14 -9.77 8.47 8.72
CA THR A 14 -10.84 8.40 9.70
C THR A 14 -10.31 8.64 11.12
N PRO A 15 -10.39 9.88 11.65
CA PRO A 15 -9.83 10.23 12.96
C PRO A 15 -10.77 9.89 14.14
N GLN A 16 -11.87 9.20 13.91
CA GLN A 16 -12.89 8.89 14.92
C GLN A 16 -12.33 7.94 16.00
N PRO A 17 -12.68 8.13 17.28
CA PRO A 17 -12.19 7.30 18.38
C PRO A 17 -12.42 5.81 18.19
N GLU A 18 -13.55 5.43 17.57
CA GLU A 18 -13.94 4.05 17.28
C GLU A 18 -13.07 3.35 16.22
N ASN A 19 -12.21 4.09 15.53
CA ASN A 19 -11.32 3.58 14.48
C ASN A 19 -9.84 3.52 14.92
N LEU A 20 -9.51 4.00 16.11
CA LEU A 20 -8.12 4.27 16.50
C LEU A 20 -7.30 3.02 16.81
N ARG A 21 -7.89 1.89 17.13
CA ARG A 21 -7.16 0.66 17.45
C ARG A 21 -6.53 0.04 16.19
N TYR A 22 -7.25 0.04 15.07
CA TYR A 22 -6.67 -0.32 13.78
C TYR A 22 -5.96 0.87 13.14
N GLY A 23 -6.39 2.09 13.42
CA GLY A 23 -5.82 3.32 12.88
C GLY A 23 -6.69 3.97 11.83
N GLY A 24 -6.52 5.28 11.67
CA GLY A 24 -7.32 6.10 10.76
C GLY A 24 -6.56 6.65 9.55
N ASN A 25 -5.25 6.40 9.42
CA ASN A 25 -4.48 6.87 8.29
C ASN A 25 -4.66 5.97 7.06
N THR A 26 -4.60 6.58 5.87
CA THR A 26 -4.71 5.87 4.60
C THR A 26 -3.39 5.22 4.19
N SER A 27 -3.45 4.39 3.17
CA SER A 27 -2.48 3.38 2.75
C SER A 27 -1.02 3.82 2.76
N CYS A 28 -0.22 3.17 3.62
CA CYS A 28 1.24 3.28 3.62
C CYS A 28 1.85 2.08 4.34
N VAL A 29 2.65 1.29 3.62
CA VAL A 29 3.35 0.12 4.16
C VAL A 29 4.84 0.25 3.89
N GLU A 30 5.68 0.06 4.90
CA GLU A 30 7.13 0.07 4.80
C GLU A 30 7.67 -1.36 4.90
N MET A 31 8.55 -1.75 3.99
CA MET A 31 9.36 -2.96 4.09
C MET A 31 10.82 -2.59 4.25
N ARG A 32 11.48 -3.13 5.28
CA ARG A 32 12.93 -2.99 5.48
C ARG A 32 13.63 -4.32 5.21
N ILE A 33 14.60 -4.28 4.30
CA ILE A 33 15.37 -5.43 3.85
C ILE A 33 16.85 -5.05 3.93
N ASN A 34 17.64 -5.74 4.75
CA ASN A 34 19.08 -5.49 4.92
C ASN A 34 19.47 -4.01 5.15
N GLY A 35 18.59 -3.24 5.80
CA GLY A 35 18.79 -1.80 6.04
C GLY A 35 18.22 -0.88 4.97
N HIS A 36 17.89 -1.38 3.78
CA HIS A 36 17.23 -0.61 2.73
C HIS A 36 15.72 -0.48 2.99
N ARG A 37 15.16 0.59 2.47
CA ARG A 37 13.77 0.97 2.70
C ARG A 37 12.97 0.97 1.40
N TYR A 38 11.88 0.20 1.42
CA TYR A 38 10.90 0.09 0.35
C TYR A 38 9.53 0.49 0.92
N VAL A 39 8.89 1.47 0.33
CA VAL A 39 7.60 2.00 0.81
C VAL A 39 6.55 1.76 -0.26
N PHE A 40 5.40 1.26 0.15
CA PHE A 40 4.25 0.98 -0.72
C PHE A 40 3.12 1.91 -0.32
N ASP A 41 2.75 2.78 -1.25
CA ASP A 41 1.84 3.90 -1.16
C ASP A 41 2.20 5.00 -0.17
N CYS A 42 1.68 6.18 -0.45
CA CYS A 42 1.99 7.45 0.19
C CYS A 42 0.73 8.15 0.70
N GLY A 43 -0.23 7.40 1.23
CA GLY A 43 -1.41 7.97 1.90
C GLY A 43 -1.05 8.77 3.14
N THR A 44 -2.01 9.12 3.99
CA THR A 44 -1.73 9.96 5.17
C THR A 44 -0.76 9.33 6.15
N GLY A 45 -0.65 7.97 6.17
CA GLY A 45 0.36 7.25 6.95
C GLY A 45 1.80 7.62 6.59
N PHE A 46 2.06 8.02 5.34
CA PHE A 46 3.37 8.43 4.85
C PHE A 46 3.94 9.63 5.61
N ARG A 47 3.08 10.55 6.07
CA ARG A 47 3.49 11.66 6.95
C ARG A 47 4.09 11.16 8.26
N ASN A 48 3.51 10.12 8.87
CA ASN A 48 4.00 9.54 10.12
C ASN A 48 5.32 8.78 9.91
N LEU A 49 5.44 8.02 8.83
CA LEU A 49 6.70 7.44 8.39
C LEU A 49 7.78 8.53 8.23
N GLY A 50 7.46 9.66 7.60
CA GLY A 50 8.39 10.77 7.44
C GLY A 50 8.92 11.32 8.77
N LYS A 51 8.07 11.47 9.78
CA LYS A 51 8.50 11.86 11.13
C LYS A 51 9.46 10.84 11.76
N GLN A 52 9.16 9.56 11.62
CA GLN A 52 10.03 8.49 12.13
C GLN A 52 11.39 8.51 11.42
N ILE A 53 11.41 8.68 10.10
CA ILE A 53 12.66 8.80 9.32
C ILE A 53 13.50 9.98 9.81
N MET A 54 12.90 11.13 10.06
CA MET A 54 13.62 12.32 10.58
C MET A 54 14.27 12.04 11.94
N GLN A 55 13.61 11.28 12.81
CA GLN A 55 14.16 10.88 14.10
C GLN A 55 15.31 9.88 13.96
N GLU A 56 15.13 8.86 13.12
CA GLU A 56 16.12 7.78 12.90
C GLU A 56 17.38 8.28 12.19
N SER A 57 17.22 9.15 11.17
CA SER A 57 18.35 9.62 10.37
C SER A 57 19.27 10.59 11.11
N ALA A 58 18.76 11.28 12.14
CA ALA A 58 19.52 12.27 12.91
C ALA A 58 20.28 13.28 12.01
N GLY A 59 19.69 13.64 10.87
CA GLY A 59 20.26 14.57 9.89
C GLY A 59 21.16 13.90 8.82
N GLN A 60 21.37 12.59 8.88
CA GLN A 60 22.08 11.84 7.82
C GLN A 60 21.20 11.70 6.56
N ALA A 61 21.85 11.48 5.43
CA ALA A 61 21.17 11.24 4.17
C ALA A 61 20.30 9.97 4.21
N VAL A 62 19.12 10.05 3.62
CA VAL A 62 18.13 8.97 3.57
C VAL A 62 17.92 8.53 2.13
N TYR A 63 17.84 7.22 1.93
CA TYR A 63 17.55 6.60 0.65
C TYR A 63 16.31 5.71 0.80
N ALA A 64 15.34 5.84 -0.11
CA ALA A 64 14.16 4.97 -0.13
C ALA A 64 13.62 4.78 -1.54
N HIS A 65 13.18 3.57 -1.84
CA HIS A 65 12.35 3.25 -2.99
C HIS A 65 10.88 3.34 -2.60
N ILE A 66 10.09 4.05 -3.39
CA ILE A 66 8.66 4.32 -3.15
C ILE A 66 7.88 3.77 -4.33
N PHE A 67 7.05 2.79 -4.07
CA PHE A 67 6.18 2.13 -5.04
C PHE A 67 4.76 2.61 -4.82
N ILE A 68 4.17 3.30 -5.80
CA ILE A 68 2.80 3.80 -5.73
C ILE A 68 1.92 2.86 -6.55
N SER A 69 0.89 2.30 -5.91
CA SER A 69 -0.04 1.39 -6.58
C SER A 69 -0.85 2.12 -7.67
N HIS A 70 -1.39 3.28 -7.34
CA HIS A 70 -2.13 4.17 -8.23
C HIS A 70 -2.25 5.58 -7.62
N PHE A 71 -2.94 6.51 -8.30
CA PHE A 71 -2.93 7.93 -7.95
C PHE A 71 -4.24 8.45 -7.33
N HIS A 72 -5.07 7.57 -6.74
CA HIS A 72 -6.17 8.05 -5.90
C HIS A 72 -5.61 8.75 -4.64
N TRP A 73 -6.34 9.70 -4.12
CA TRP A 73 -5.83 10.58 -3.07
C TRP A 73 -5.36 9.85 -1.82
N ASP A 74 -6.05 8.83 -1.41
CA ASP A 74 -5.72 8.03 -0.24
C ASP A 74 -4.39 7.25 -0.38
N HIS A 75 -3.82 7.19 -1.59
CA HIS A 75 -2.51 6.60 -1.86
C HIS A 75 -1.39 7.61 -2.09
N ILE A 76 -1.69 8.92 -2.25
CA ILE A 76 -0.68 9.93 -2.59
C ILE A 76 -0.73 11.18 -1.71
N GLN A 77 -1.81 11.43 -0.96
CA GLN A 77 -2.03 12.69 -0.25
C GLN A 77 -1.02 12.97 0.89
N GLY A 78 -0.22 11.98 1.30
CA GLY A 78 0.85 12.16 2.27
C GLY A 78 2.13 12.75 1.70
N ILE A 79 2.32 12.73 0.38
CA ILE A 79 3.56 13.21 -0.29
C ILE A 79 3.88 14.67 0.06
N PRO A 80 2.92 15.62 -0.03
CA PRO A 80 3.17 17.01 0.29
C PRO A 80 3.60 17.25 1.75
N PHE A 81 3.35 16.31 2.64
CA PHE A 81 3.63 16.39 4.08
C PHE A 81 4.78 15.48 4.54
N PHE A 82 5.52 14.90 3.61
CA PHE A 82 6.65 14.03 3.90
C PHE A 82 7.93 14.84 4.14
N LEU A 83 8.21 15.15 5.39
CA LEU A 83 9.32 16.02 5.81
C LEU A 83 10.69 15.67 5.20
N PRO A 84 11.07 14.40 5.02
CA PRO A 84 12.36 14.06 4.42
C PRO A 84 12.58 14.62 3.01
N LEU A 85 11.51 14.95 2.24
CA LEU A 85 11.64 15.59 0.93
C LEU A 85 12.14 17.04 1.04
N TYR A 86 11.90 17.72 2.16
CA TYR A 86 12.26 19.13 2.36
C TYR A 86 13.51 19.34 3.22
N SER A 87 13.92 18.34 4.00
CA SER A 87 14.86 18.53 5.11
C SER A 87 16.32 18.52 4.70
N ASN A 88 16.73 17.65 3.78
CA ASN A 88 18.13 17.44 3.44
C ASN A 88 18.28 17.26 1.92
N PRO A 89 19.13 18.08 1.25
CA PRO A 89 19.39 17.94 -0.19
C PRO A 89 20.12 16.65 -0.56
N ASP A 90 20.77 15.99 0.40
CA ASP A 90 21.45 14.71 0.16
C ASP A 90 20.53 13.49 0.32
N ASN A 91 19.23 13.69 0.55
CA ASN A 91 18.25 12.62 0.52
C ASN A 91 17.91 12.22 -0.92
N TYR A 92 17.71 10.92 -1.16
CA TYR A 92 17.36 10.36 -2.47
C TYR A 92 16.10 9.48 -2.36
N PHE A 93 15.09 9.86 -3.11
CA PHE A 93 13.85 9.11 -3.22
C PHE A 93 13.61 8.68 -4.66
N PHE A 94 13.33 7.39 -4.85
CA PHE A 94 13.14 6.75 -6.14
C PHE A 94 11.68 6.28 -6.23
N PHE A 95 10.87 7.02 -6.97
CA PHE A 95 9.45 6.74 -7.17
C PHE A 95 9.24 5.79 -8.34
N HIS A 96 8.44 4.76 -8.14
CA HIS A 96 8.11 3.73 -9.13
C HIS A 96 6.60 3.59 -9.21
N SER A 97 6.00 3.76 -10.38
CA SER A 97 4.58 3.55 -10.63
C SER A 97 4.27 3.64 -12.12
N SER A 98 3.01 3.48 -12.47
CA SER A 98 2.51 3.78 -13.81
C SER A 98 1.30 4.69 -13.76
N SER A 99 1.35 5.79 -14.49
CA SER A 99 0.17 6.56 -14.84
C SER A 99 -0.15 6.39 -16.32
N ARG A 100 -1.16 5.59 -16.63
CA ARG A 100 -1.57 5.31 -18.02
C ARG A 100 -1.93 6.56 -18.82
N THR A 101 -2.19 7.68 -18.15
CA THR A 101 -2.70 8.89 -18.80
C THR A 101 -1.73 10.07 -18.78
N ARG A 102 -0.80 10.15 -17.82
CA ARG A 102 -0.04 11.39 -17.55
C ARG A 102 1.45 11.22 -17.29
N GLY A 103 1.92 9.98 -17.03
CA GLY A 103 3.25 9.71 -16.49
C GLY A 103 3.34 9.98 -14.98
N LEU A 104 4.21 9.26 -14.31
CA LEU A 104 4.35 9.24 -12.84
C LEU A 104 4.67 10.63 -12.26
N GLN A 105 5.71 11.27 -12.75
CA GLN A 105 6.16 12.57 -12.22
C GLN A 105 5.04 13.61 -12.26
N ARG A 106 4.38 13.74 -13.40
CA ARG A 106 3.32 14.71 -13.58
C ARG A 106 2.10 14.43 -12.70
N ALA A 107 1.75 13.16 -12.51
CA ALA A 107 0.63 12.78 -11.64
C ALA A 107 0.89 13.20 -10.17
N ILE A 108 2.15 13.11 -9.71
CA ILE A 108 2.54 13.57 -8.37
C ILE A 108 2.59 15.11 -8.30
N GLU A 109 3.15 15.78 -9.30
CA GLU A 109 3.27 17.23 -9.33
C GLU A 109 1.92 17.95 -9.34
N GLU A 110 0.96 17.44 -10.12
CA GLU A 110 -0.36 18.08 -10.28
C GLU A 110 -1.17 18.16 -8.97
N GLN A 111 -0.99 17.22 -8.02
CA GLN A 111 -1.64 17.34 -6.71
C GLN A 111 -1.12 18.52 -5.88
N MET A 112 0.09 19.00 -6.18
CA MET A 112 0.75 20.11 -5.49
C MET A 112 0.69 21.43 -6.28
N SER A 113 -0.26 21.56 -7.19
CA SER A 113 -0.43 22.78 -7.99
C SER A 113 -1.57 23.67 -7.48
N ASP A 114 -1.50 24.97 -7.80
CA ASP A 114 -2.61 25.88 -7.57
C ASP A 114 -3.87 25.41 -8.34
N PRO A 115 -5.06 25.48 -7.73
CA PRO A 115 -5.41 26.04 -6.42
C PRO A 115 -5.39 25.00 -5.26
N TYR A 116 -4.90 23.81 -5.45
CA TYR A 116 -5.05 22.70 -4.50
C TYR A 116 -4.00 22.73 -3.39
N PHE A 117 -2.79 23.21 -3.70
CA PHE A 117 -1.70 23.25 -2.74
C PHE A 117 -0.82 24.49 -2.93
N PRO A 118 -0.38 25.16 -1.84
CA PRO A 118 0.33 26.45 -1.95
C PRO A 118 1.82 26.33 -2.26
N VAL A 119 2.38 25.11 -2.24
CA VAL A 119 3.81 24.84 -2.41
C VAL A 119 3.98 23.78 -3.50
N ASP A 120 4.74 24.09 -4.53
CA ASP A 120 5.03 23.12 -5.60
C ASP A 120 6.22 22.22 -5.25
N MET A 121 6.44 21.19 -6.05
CA MET A 121 7.51 20.22 -5.81
C MET A 121 8.93 20.79 -5.92
N ASN A 122 9.13 21.99 -6.49
CA ASN A 122 10.45 22.62 -6.59
C ASN A 122 10.99 23.09 -5.23
N GLU A 123 10.10 23.26 -4.25
CA GLU A 123 10.50 23.57 -2.85
C GLU A 123 11.09 22.35 -2.11
N MET A 124 10.93 21.14 -2.65
CA MET A 124 11.51 19.94 -2.10
C MET A 124 13.01 19.88 -2.41
N LYS A 125 13.85 19.81 -1.39
CA LYS A 125 15.31 19.83 -1.50
C LYS A 125 15.91 18.49 -1.93
N ALA A 126 15.26 17.38 -1.56
CA ALA A 126 15.74 16.02 -1.83
C ALA A 126 15.78 15.71 -3.33
N HIS A 127 16.69 14.83 -3.73
CA HIS A 127 16.70 14.25 -5.06
C HIS A 127 15.48 13.34 -5.23
N ARG A 128 14.77 13.50 -6.35
CA ARG A 128 13.59 12.71 -6.72
C ARG A 128 13.83 12.12 -8.10
N ASN A 129 13.80 10.81 -8.18
CA ASN A 129 13.93 10.08 -9.43
C ASN A 129 12.62 9.36 -9.71
N PHE A 130 12.12 9.43 -10.92
CA PHE A 130 10.83 8.88 -11.31
C PHE A 130 11.03 7.80 -12.37
N TYR A 131 10.47 6.62 -12.12
CA TYR A 131 10.55 5.46 -13.00
C TYR A 131 9.13 5.00 -13.35
N ASP A 132 8.71 5.27 -14.58
CA ASP A 132 7.46 4.72 -15.10
C ASP A 132 7.67 3.21 -15.30
N ILE A 133 6.84 2.41 -14.63
CA ILE A 133 6.86 0.94 -14.66
C ILE A 133 5.46 0.42 -15.01
N GLU A 134 5.39 -0.79 -15.53
CA GLU A 134 4.12 -1.49 -15.78
C GLU A 134 4.15 -2.87 -15.13
N GLU A 135 4.05 -3.95 -15.91
CA GLU A 135 4.24 -5.32 -15.42
C GLU A 135 5.73 -5.69 -15.50
N ASP A 136 6.50 -5.15 -14.56
CA ASP A 136 7.95 -5.22 -14.54
C ASP A 136 8.48 -6.15 -13.43
N ARG A 137 9.74 -6.54 -13.57
CA ARG A 137 10.51 -7.26 -12.56
C ARG A 137 11.83 -6.54 -12.35
N ILE A 138 11.90 -5.79 -11.26
CA ILE A 138 13.04 -4.91 -10.93
C ILE A 138 13.90 -5.61 -9.89
N ALA A 139 15.19 -5.82 -10.22
CA ALA A 139 16.14 -6.40 -9.29
C ALA A 139 16.89 -5.29 -8.54
N PHE A 140 16.93 -5.40 -7.22
CA PHE A 140 17.77 -4.64 -6.30
C PHE A 140 18.81 -5.58 -5.70
N ASP A 141 19.78 -5.04 -4.98
CA ASP A 141 20.87 -5.83 -4.37
C ASP A 141 20.36 -6.86 -3.35
N ASP A 142 19.22 -6.61 -2.72
CA ASP A 142 18.68 -7.38 -1.60
C ASP A 142 17.28 -7.95 -1.84
N CYS A 143 16.63 -7.58 -2.93
CA CYS A 143 15.31 -8.11 -3.28
C CYS A 143 14.98 -7.93 -4.76
N ILE A 144 13.92 -8.59 -5.18
CA ILE A 144 13.27 -8.36 -6.46
C ILE A 144 11.86 -7.86 -6.18
N VAL A 145 11.47 -6.78 -6.87
CA VAL A 145 10.09 -6.28 -6.85
C VAL A 145 9.46 -6.55 -8.21
N GLN A 146 8.39 -7.33 -8.22
CA GLN A 146 7.57 -7.59 -9.40
C GLN A 146 6.25 -6.84 -9.28
N SER A 147 5.84 -6.15 -10.35
CA SER A 147 4.54 -5.48 -10.48
C SER A 147 3.63 -6.18 -11.47
N MET A 148 2.33 -6.16 -11.20
CA MET A 148 1.29 -6.63 -12.13
C MET A 148 0.04 -5.78 -11.98
N TRP A 149 -0.70 -5.59 -13.08
CA TRP A 149 -1.97 -4.86 -13.06
C TRP A 149 -3.07 -5.62 -12.31
N LEU A 150 -3.79 -4.87 -11.49
CA LEU A 150 -4.98 -5.28 -10.75
C LEU A 150 -6.24 -4.63 -11.32
N ASN A 151 -7.40 -5.12 -10.93
CA ASN A 151 -8.70 -4.65 -11.38
C ASN A 151 -9.21 -3.47 -10.53
N HIS A 152 -8.84 -2.27 -10.93
CA HIS A 152 -9.28 -1.05 -10.28
C HIS A 152 -9.52 0.05 -11.31
N PRO A 153 -10.48 0.97 -11.11
CA PRO A 153 -10.70 2.09 -12.01
C PRO A 153 -9.41 2.87 -12.28
N GLN A 154 -9.13 3.17 -13.55
CA GLN A 154 -7.91 3.85 -14.03
C GLN A 154 -6.61 3.01 -13.91
N GLY A 155 -6.66 1.81 -13.34
CA GLY A 155 -5.55 0.88 -13.17
C GLY A 155 -4.86 1.02 -11.81
N CYS A 156 -4.47 -0.11 -11.25
CA CYS A 156 -3.71 -0.22 -10.00
C CYS A 156 -2.62 -1.28 -10.18
N LEU A 157 -1.44 -1.08 -9.63
CA LEU A 157 -0.35 -2.04 -9.60
C LEU A 157 -0.30 -2.77 -8.25
N GLY A 158 -0.32 -4.09 -8.29
CA GLY A 158 0.07 -4.93 -7.16
C GLY A 158 1.56 -5.23 -7.22
N TYR A 159 2.18 -5.43 -6.07
CA TYR A 159 3.61 -5.65 -5.92
C TYR A 159 3.92 -6.94 -5.18
N ARG A 160 4.86 -7.72 -5.70
CA ARG A 160 5.45 -8.89 -5.05
C ARG A 160 6.92 -8.61 -4.77
N VAL A 161 7.32 -8.67 -3.50
CA VAL A 161 8.69 -8.44 -3.02
C VAL A 161 9.28 -9.77 -2.63
N GLU A 162 10.34 -10.17 -3.31
CA GLU A 162 11.05 -11.44 -3.10
C GLU A 162 12.46 -11.18 -2.59
N THR A 163 12.82 -11.80 -1.48
CA THR A 163 14.21 -11.98 -1.03
C THR A 163 14.58 -13.46 -1.20
N ASP A 164 15.82 -13.83 -0.86
CA ASP A 164 16.27 -15.24 -0.94
C ASP A 164 15.34 -16.21 -0.18
N ASN A 165 14.71 -15.76 0.90
CA ASN A 165 13.99 -16.64 1.82
C ASN A 165 12.54 -16.23 2.08
N LYS A 166 12.11 -15.04 1.65
CA LYS A 166 10.81 -14.47 2.01
C LYS A 166 10.13 -13.78 0.84
N VAL A 167 8.82 -13.91 0.82
CA VAL A 167 7.96 -13.30 -0.18
C VAL A 167 6.82 -12.57 0.50
N VAL A 168 6.68 -11.26 0.23
CA VAL A 168 5.57 -10.43 0.68
C VAL A 168 4.87 -9.83 -0.53
N VAL A 169 3.55 -9.91 -0.54
CA VAL A 169 2.72 -9.32 -1.60
C VAL A 169 1.88 -8.18 -1.04
N TYR A 170 1.91 -7.04 -1.73
CA TYR A 170 1.05 -5.89 -1.50
C TYR A 170 0.11 -5.74 -2.70
N ALA A 171 -1.16 -6.05 -2.51
CA ALA A 171 -2.18 -6.05 -3.56
C ALA A 171 -3.47 -5.40 -3.03
N THR A 172 -3.42 -4.09 -2.88
CA THR A 172 -4.57 -3.26 -2.52
C THR A 172 -5.38 -2.88 -3.76
N ASP A 173 -6.61 -2.44 -3.57
CA ASP A 173 -7.46 -1.87 -4.63
C ASP A 173 -7.63 -2.83 -5.83
N ASN A 174 -8.30 -3.93 -5.54
CA ASN A 174 -8.57 -4.95 -6.55
C ASN A 174 -10.00 -5.48 -6.43
N GLU A 175 -10.82 -5.23 -7.43
CA GLU A 175 -12.17 -5.78 -7.52
C GLU A 175 -12.13 -7.16 -8.20
N PRO A 176 -12.74 -8.20 -7.62
CA PRO A 176 -12.81 -9.53 -8.22
C PRO A 176 -13.74 -9.57 -9.44
N GLY A 177 -13.53 -10.56 -10.32
CA GLY A 177 -14.42 -10.86 -11.43
C GLY A 177 -13.87 -10.52 -12.82
N HIS A 178 -12.64 -10.00 -12.92
CA HIS A 178 -11.99 -9.77 -14.21
C HIS A 178 -10.96 -10.87 -14.50
N PRO A 179 -11.16 -11.71 -15.56
CA PRO A 179 -10.43 -12.95 -15.75
C PRO A 179 -8.91 -12.79 -15.90
N VAL A 180 -8.42 -11.64 -16.34
CA VAL A 180 -6.98 -11.36 -16.47
C VAL A 180 -6.42 -10.91 -15.11
N PHE A 181 -7.04 -9.92 -14.47
CA PHE A 181 -6.55 -9.36 -13.21
C PHE A 181 -6.71 -10.35 -12.05
N ASP A 182 -7.75 -11.18 -12.04
CA ASP A 182 -7.89 -12.28 -11.07
C ASP A 182 -6.75 -13.29 -11.16
N LYS A 183 -6.22 -13.55 -12.36
CA LYS A 183 -5.02 -14.37 -12.55
C LYS A 183 -3.76 -13.66 -12.07
N ASN A 184 -3.66 -12.35 -12.32
CA ASN A 184 -2.51 -11.55 -11.91
C ASN A 184 -2.35 -11.53 -10.39
N VAL A 185 -3.42 -11.28 -9.64
CA VAL A 185 -3.35 -11.26 -8.17
C VAL A 185 -2.98 -12.63 -7.60
N ARG A 186 -3.52 -13.73 -8.17
CA ARG A 186 -3.17 -15.08 -7.76
C ARG A 186 -1.72 -15.43 -8.07
N LYS A 187 -1.21 -14.97 -9.22
CA LYS A 187 0.20 -15.14 -9.59
C LYS A 187 1.14 -14.34 -8.68
N LEU A 188 0.79 -13.10 -8.32
CA LEU A 188 1.54 -12.34 -7.32
C LEU A 188 1.57 -13.08 -5.98
N ALA A 189 0.42 -13.62 -5.54
CA ALA A 189 0.28 -14.26 -4.24
C ALA A 189 0.86 -15.67 -4.17
N GLU A 190 1.25 -16.29 -5.30
CA GLU A 190 1.70 -17.69 -5.35
C GLU A 190 2.85 -17.96 -4.35
N GLY A 191 2.58 -18.85 -3.37
CA GLY A 191 3.53 -19.27 -2.35
C GLY A 191 4.07 -18.16 -1.45
N ALA A 192 3.41 -17.00 -1.37
CA ALA A 192 3.87 -15.88 -0.53
C ALA A 192 3.89 -16.25 0.95
N ASP A 193 4.85 -15.71 1.70
CA ASP A 193 4.83 -15.80 3.17
C ASP A 193 3.72 -14.92 3.75
N VAL A 194 3.48 -13.74 3.15
CA VAL A 194 2.44 -12.80 3.55
C VAL A 194 1.74 -12.23 2.32
N LEU A 195 0.42 -12.30 2.29
CA LEU A 195 -0.43 -11.57 1.35
C LEU A 195 -1.12 -10.42 2.10
N ILE A 196 -0.80 -9.17 1.74
CA ILE A 196 -1.51 -7.96 2.16
C ILE A 196 -2.52 -7.65 1.07
N TYR A 197 -3.82 -7.75 1.37
CA TYR A 197 -4.85 -7.68 0.34
C TYR A 197 -6.04 -6.83 0.74
N ASP A 198 -6.64 -6.18 -0.26
CA ASP A 198 -7.87 -5.40 -0.16
C ASP A 198 -9.01 -6.22 0.44
N ALA A 199 -9.58 -5.72 1.51
CA ALA A 199 -10.72 -6.32 2.19
C ALA A 199 -11.68 -5.23 2.68
N GLN A 200 -11.92 -4.23 1.83
CA GLN A 200 -12.72 -3.06 2.19
C GLN A 200 -14.14 -3.46 2.58
N TYR A 201 -14.75 -4.44 1.89
CA TYR A 201 -16.15 -4.77 2.06
C TYR A 201 -16.39 -6.15 2.67
N THR A 202 -17.55 -6.30 3.30
CA THR A 202 -18.16 -7.61 3.52
C THR A 202 -18.80 -8.12 2.21
N PRO A 203 -19.02 -9.44 2.06
CA PRO A 203 -19.73 -9.98 0.90
C PRO A 203 -21.13 -9.38 0.68
N ASP A 204 -21.85 -9.07 1.76
CA ASP A 204 -23.19 -8.49 1.68
C ASP A 204 -23.15 -7.06 1.16
N GLU A 205 -22.27 -6.21 1.66
CA GLU A 205 -22.05 -4.84 1.17
C GLU A 205 -21.68 -4.85 -0.30
N TYR A 206 -20.70 -5.68 -0.69
CA TYR A 206 -20.26 -5.80 -2.07
C TYR A 206 -21.40 -6.19 -3.00
N ASN A 207 -22.19 -7.22 -2.63
CA ASN A 207 -23.29 -7.70 -3.46
C ASN A 207 -24.49 -6.74 -3.51
N THR A 208 -24.66 -5.90 -2.50
CA THR A 208 -25.80 -4.98 -2.43
C THR A 208 -25.59 -3.76 -3.32
N ASN A 209 -24.47 -3.05 -3.18
CA ASN A 209 -24.30 -1.75 -3.85
C ASN A 209 -22.84 -1.29 -4.04
N ARG A 210 -21.84 -2.16 -3.91
CA ARG A 210 -20.42 -1.80 -4.02
C ARG A 210 -19.70 -2.38 -5.25
N LYS A 211 -20.39 -3.18 -6.07
CA LYS A 211 -19.84 -3.66 -7.35
C LYS A 211 -19.52 -2.50 -8.28
N GLY A 212 -18.34 -2.56 -8.91
CA GLY A 212 -17.84 -1.50 -9.79
C GLY A 212 -17.11 -0.37 -9.06
N TRP A 213 -16.89 -0.48 -7.74
CA TRP A 213 -16.18 0.51 -6.96
C TRP A 213 -14.66 0.24 -6.88
N GLY A 214 -14.21 -0.91 -7.41
CA GLY A 214 -12.80 -1.23 -7.53
C GLY A 214 -12.18 -1.93 -6.31
N HIS A 215 -13.00 -2.42 -5.37
CA HIS A 215 -12.53 -3.02 -4.12
C HIS A 215 -13.07 -4.43 -3.91
N SER A 216 -12.39 -5.16 -3.00
CA SER A 216 -12.65 -6.56 -2.69
C SER A 216 -13.34 -6.78 -1.35
N THR A 217 -13.54 -8.05 -1.04
CA THR A 217 -14.10 -8.51 0.22
C THR A 217 -13.10 -9.38 0.97
N TRP A 218 -13.25 -9.44 2.30
CA TRP A 218 -12.47 -10.39 3.10
C TRP A 218 -12.65 -11.85 2.62
N ARG A 219 -13.82 -12.21 2.06
CA ARG A 219 -14.08 -13.55 1.54
C ARG A 219 -13.23 -13.86 0.32
N GLU A 220 -13.12 -12.92 -0.62
CA GLU A 220 -12.25 -13.10 -1.79
C GLU A 220 -10.78 -13.13 -1.38
N ALA A 221 -10.37 -12.32 -0.40
CA ALA A 221 -9.02 -12.40 0.17
C ALA A 221 -8.70 -13.81 0.69
N VAL A 222 -9.65 -14.44 1.39
CA VAL A 222 -9.53 -15.84 1.85
C VAL A 222 -9.46 -16.82 0.67
N ASN A 223 -10.25 -16.65 -0.37
CA ASN A 223 -10.19 -17.51 -1.56
C ASN A 223 -8.81 -17.44 -2.20
N ILE A 224 -8.27 -16.22 -2.38
CA ILE A 224 -6.96 -16.01 -3.01
C ILE A 224 -5.85 -16.66 -2.18
N VAL A 225 -5.83 -16.50 -0.86
CA VAL A 225 -4.78 -17.10 -0.02
C VAL A 225 -4.83 -18.63 -0.06
N MET A 226 -6.02 -19.22 -0.08
CA MET A 226 -6.19 -20.69 -0.18
C MET A 226 -5.76 -21.23 -1.55
N GLU A 227 -6.09 -20.53 -2.62
CA GLU A 227 -5.77 -20.95 -3.99
C GLU A 227 -4.29 -20.74 -4.35
N SER A 228 -3.68 -19.66 -3.86
CA SER A 228 -2.28 -19.31 -4.12
C SER A 228 -1.27 -20.03 -3.23
N GLY A 229 -1.72 -20.62 -2.11
CA GLY A 229 -0.85 -21.22 -1.11
C GLY A 229 -0.03 -20.21 -0.30
N ALA A 230 -0.45 -18.97 -0.27
CA ALA A 230 0.14 -17.97 0.64
C ALA A 230 -0.09 -18.37 2.10
N LYS A 231 0.89 -18.10 2.98
CA LYS A 231 0.90 -18.67 4.35
C LYS A 231 0.13 -17.83 5.37
N GLU A 232 0.11 -16.52 5.18
CA GLU A 232 -0.58 -15.58 6.05
C GLU A 232 -1.32 -14.52 5.22
N LEU A 233 -2.54 -14.17 5.65
CA LEU A 233 -3.36 -13.12 5.05
C LEU A 233 -3.47 -11.93 5.99
N ILE A 234 -3.13 -10.75 5.49
CA ILE A 234 -3.36 -9.47 6.16
C ILE A 234 -4.47 -8.73 5.42
N LEU A 235 -5.64 -8.62 6.02
CA LEU A 235 -6.74 -7.81 5.51
C LEU A 235 -6.34 -6.34 5.62
N PHE A 236 -6.41 -5.63 4.52
CA PHE A 236 -5.94 -4.26 4.37
C PHE A 236 -7.01 -3.38 3.73
N HIS A 237 -6.78 -2.07 3.69
CA HIS A 237 -7.66 -1.10 3.04
C HIS A 237 -9.07 -1.09 3.63
N HIS A 238 -9.14 -0.99 4.98
CA HIS A 238 -10.41 -1.05 5.72
C HIS A 238 -11.33 0.10 5.33
N ASP A 239 -12.62 -0.22 5.14
CA ASP A 239 -13.65 0.79 4.85
C ASP A 239 -13.65 1.90 5.91
N PRO A 240 -13.70 3.19 5.53
CA PRO A 240 -13.75 4.29 6.48
C PRO A 240 -14.94 4.22 7.44
N ASP A 241 -16.04 3.61 7.04
CA ASP A 241 -17.24 3.45 7.84
C ASP A 241 -17.23 2.18 8.71
N HIS A 242 -16.17 1.36 8.65
CA HIS A 242 -16.00 0.19 9.51
C HIS A 242 -15.26 0.57 10.80
N PRO A 243 -15.93 0.74 11.95
CA PRO A 243 -15.27 0.90 13.23
C PRO A 243 -14.49 -0.36 13.62
N ASP A 244 -13.62 -0.24 14.62
CA ASP A 244 -12.77 -1.32 15.12
C ASP A 244 -13.54 -2.62 15.42
N ALA A 245 -14.77 -2.50 15.95
CA ALA A 245 -15.62 -3.65 16.23
C ALA A 245 -16.08 -4.40 14.97
N SER A 246 -16.32 -3.68 13.86
CA SER A 246 -16.67 -4.30 12.58
C SER A 246 -15.46 -5.05 11.99
N ILE A 247 -14.26 -4.47 12.08
CA ILE A 247 -13.03 -5.15 11.64
C ILE A 247 -12.78 -6.42 12.47
N ASP A 248 -13.02 -6.40 13.80
CA ASP A 248 -12.96 -7.61 14.65
C ASP A 248 -13.89 -8.72 14.19
N ALA A 249 -15.13 -8.34 13.83
CA ALA A 249 -16.12 -9.29 13.33
C ALA A 249 -15.69 -9.89 11.99
N ILE A 250 -15.16 -9.05 11.06
CA ILE A 250 -14.61 -9.48 9.78
C ILE A 250 -13.46 -10.48 9.99
N VAL A 251 -12.50 -10.16 10.85
CA VAL A 251 -11.36 -11.05 11.17
C VAL A 251 -11.85 -12.37 11.76
N THR A 252 -12.81 -12.31 12.68
CA THR A 252 -13.37 -13.51 13.31
C THR A 252 -14.02 -14.42 12.27
N GLU A 253 -14.81 -13.86 11.38
CA GLU A 253 -15.46 -14.61 10.31
C GLU A 253 -14.43 -15.16 9.30
N ALA A 254 -13.45 -14.36 8.89
CA ALA A 254 -12.40 -14.80 7.97
C ALA A 254 -11.58 -15.97 8.56
N ARG A 255 -11.27 -15.95 9.85
CA ARG A 255 -10.54 -17.01 10.56
C ARG A 255 -11.30 -18.34 10.62
N ASN A 256 -12.63 -18.34 10.58
CA ASN A 256 -13.42 -19.58 10.45
C ASN A 256 -13.12 -20.34 9.15
N HIS A 257 -12.59 -19.64 8.13
CA HIS A 257 -12.26 -20.21 6.83
C HIS A 257 -10.76 -20.40 6.61
N TYR A 258 -9.94 -19.48 7.14
CA TYR A 258 -8.49 -19.54 7.07
C TYR A 258 -7.88 -19.01 8.38
N PRO A 259 -7.32 -19.87 9.24
CA PRO A 259 -6.89 -19.47 10.59
C PRO A 259 -5.79 -18.40 10.62
N ALA A 260 -4.90 -18.36 9.62
CA ALA A 260 -3.77 -17.42 9.55
C ALA A 260 -4.20 -16.07 8.92
N VAL A 261 -5.27 -15.46 9.45
CA VAL A 261 -5.76 -14.14 9.05
C VAL A 261 -5.58 -13.14 10.17
N ARG A 262 -5.07 -11.97 9.85
CA ARG A 262 -5.06 -10.78 10.70
C ARG A 262 -5.57 -9.57 9.92
N ALA A 263 -6.08 -8.55 10.60
CA ALA A 263 -6.26 -7.23 10.02
C ALA A 263 -5.02 -6.39 10.22
N ALA A 264 -4.66 -5.59 9.23
CA ALA A 264 -3.62 -4.60 9.34
C ALA A 264 -4.02 -3.54 10.38
N ALA A 265 -3.05 -3.09 11.18
CA ALA A 265 -3.24 -2.00 12.13
C ALA A 265 -2.02 -1.06 12.06
N GLU A 266 -2.25 0.24 12.27
CA GLU A 266 -1.14 1.21 12.35
C GLU A 266 -0.16 0.82 13.48
N GLY A 267 1.14 0.87 13.17
CA GLY A 267 2.19 0.46 14.09
C GLY A 267 2.43 -1.05 14.17
N MET A 268 1.59 -1.88 13.53
CA MET A 268 1.82 -3.32 13.43
C MET A 268 3.11 -3.61 12.68
N GLU A 269 3.91 -4.55 13.21
CA GLU A 269 5.16 -5.00 12.61
C GLU A 269 5.14 -6.52 12.39
N LEU A 270 5.64 -6.95 11.22
CA LEU A 270 5.90 -8.36 10.92
C LEU A 270 7.40 -8.53 10.78
N HIS A 271 7.95 -9.54 11.45
CA HIS A 271 9.35 -9.94 11.33
C HIS A 271 9.43 -11.30 10.64
N LEU A 272 9.93 -11.35 9.41
CA LEU A 272 9.93 -12.52 8.53
C LEU A 272 11.33 -13.12 8.38
#